data_94ab2d812a24c4245f9ff023a9fdaff7
#
_entry.id   94ab2d812a24c4245f9ff023a9fdaff7
#
_cell.length_a   1.000
_cell.length_b   1.000
_cell.length_c   1.000
_cell.angle_alpha   90.00
_cell.angle_beta   90.00
_cell.angle_gamma   90.00
#
_symmetry.space_group_name_H-M   'P 1'
#
loop_
_entity.id
_entity.type
_entity.pdbx_description
1 polymer ?
#
loop_
_entity_poly.entity_id
_entity_poly.type
_entity_poly.pdbx_seq_one_letter_code
_entity_poly.pdbx_strand_id
1 'polypeptide(L)'
;AARNPKLLNRTIQVTDTGINPGSGVGNHRHGLNEKSIGVPVIAIGVPTVVDAATIVNDTMFNLITAMNQSSELKTLGNTLGELNETEKYELIRELLSPNLNTMFVTPKDIDESVKRLSFTISEGLNIALIDHNIFA
;
A
#
# COMPACT_ATOMS: atom_id res chain seq x y z
N ALA A 1 1.18 -4.57 1.80
CA ALA A 1 -0.09 -3.92 1.47
C ALA A 1 0.11 -2.48 1.02
N ALA A 2 -0.73 -1.99 0.14
CA ALA A 2 -0.75 -0.59 -0.26
C ALA A 2 -1.36 0.27 0.85
N ARG A 3 -0.79 1.46 1.08
CA ARG A 3 -1.35 2.47 2.00
C ARG A 3 -2.49 3.27 1.38
N ASN A 4 -2.61 3.21 0.07
CA ASN A 4 -3.66 3.88 -0.70
C ASN A 4 -4.03 2.96 -1.87
N PRO A 5 -5.33 2.75 -2.18
CA PRO A 5 -5.77 1.90 -3.29
C PRO A 5 -5.15 2.28 -4.64
N LYS A 6 -4.87 3.58 -4.86
CA LYS A 6 -4.26 4.09 -6.10
C LYS A 6 -2.82 3.64 -6.32
N LEU A 7 -2.12 3.20 -5.27
CA LEU A 7 -0.73 2.73 -5.33
C LEU A 7 -0.62 1.23 -5.65
N LEU A 8 -1.75 0.53 -5.60
CA LEU A 8 -1.82 -0.91 -5.81
C LEU A 8 -1.35 -1.27 -7.23
N ASN A 9 -0.34 -2.12 -7.35
CA ASN A 9 0.29 -2.55 -8.60
C ASN A 9 0.84 -1.42 -9.50
N ARG A 10 1.08 -0.23 -8.95
CA ARG A 10 1.53 0.94 -9.73
C ARG A 10 2.84 1.53 -9.27
N THR A 11 3.35 1.07 -8.13
CA THR A 11 4.58 1.60 -7.53
C THR A 11 5.57 0.49 -7.26
N ILE A 12 6.82 0.73 -7.61
CA ILE A 12 7.94 -0.11 -7.19
C ILE A 12 8.63 0.64 -6.06
N GLN A 13 8.77 -0.02 -4.92
CA GLN A 13 9.46 0.50 -3.75
C GLN A 13 10.84 -0.14 -3.65
N VAL A 14 11.86 0.68 -3.48
CA VAL A 14 13.25 0.24 -3.28
C VAL A 14 13.75 0.83 -1.97
N THR A 15 14.36 0.02 -1.13
CA THR A 15 14.96 0.47 0.13
C THR A 15 16.26 -0.29 0.41
N ASP A 16 17.22 0.36 1.02
CA ASP A 16 18.49 -0.17 1.49
C ASP A 16 18.51 -0.46 3.02
N THR A 17 17.42 -0.15 3.70
CA THR A 17 17.29 -0.37 5.16
C THR A 17 16.78 -1.76 5.53
N GLY A 18 16.52 -2.61 4.55
CA GLY A 18 15.97 -3.95 4.73
C GLY A 18 14.44 -3.98 4.73
N ILE A 19 13.87 -5.10 5.11
CA ILE A 19 12.43 -5.37 5.10
C ILE A 19 12.00 -6.15 6.33
N ASN A 20 10.80 -5.89 6.82
CA ASN A 20 10.08 -6.72 7.80
C ASN A 20 9.01 -7.53 7.06
N PRO A 21 9.28 -8.79 6.67
CA PRO A 21 8.36 -9.59 5.89
C PRO A 21 7.03 -9.79 6.61
N GLY A 22 5.92 -9.62 5.89
CA GLY A 22 4.57 -9.79 6.42
C GLY A 22 4.02 -8.63 7.24
N SER A 23 4.82 -7.61 7.57
CA SER A 23 4.34 -6.46 8.38
C SER A 23 3.16 -5.73 7.75
N GLY A 24 3.11 -5.65 6.43
CA GLY A 24 2.03 -4.98 5.72
C GLY A 24 0.67 -5.69 5.78
N VAL A 25 0.63 -6.94 6.26
CA VAL A 25 -0.58 -7.75 6.44
C VAL A 25 -0.72 -8.25 7.88
N GLY A 26 -0.03 -7.60 8.83
CA GLY A 26 -0.08 -7.95 10.25
C GLY A 26 0.61 -9.27 10.64
N ASN A 27 1.33 -9.89 9.71
CA ASN A 27 2.07 -11.14 9.94
C ASN A 27 3.56 -10.84 10.09
N HIS A 28 3.96 -10.48 11.30
CA HIS A 28 5.34 -10.08 11.59
C HIS A 28 6.28 -11.30 11.61
N ARG A 29 7.33 -11.23 10.80
CA ARG A 29 8.44 -12.19 10.75
C ARG A 29 9.75 -11.47 11.11
N HIS A 30 10.84 -12.24 11.27
CA HIS A 30 12.15 -11.65 11.48
C HIS A 30 12.52 -10.67 10.37
N GLY A 31 13.01 -9.50 10.75
CA GLY A 31 13.48 -8.49 9.81
C GLY A 31 14.71 -8.98 9.05
N LEU A 32 14.74 -8.70 7.76
CA LEU A 32 15.88 -8.95 6.88
C LEU A 32 16.59 -7.61 6.65
N ASN A 33 17.68 -7.38 7.35
CA ASN A 33 18.50 -6.18 7.28
C ASN A 33 19.97 -6.54 7.52
N GLU A 34 20.87 -5.58 7.37
CA GLU A 34 22.31 -5.81 7.53
C GLU A 34 22.67 -6.42 8.90
N LYS A 35 21.99 -6.01 9.98
CA LYS A 35 22.25 -6.57 11.32
C LYS A 35 21.86 -8.04 11.44
N SER A 36 20.78 -8.45 10.76
CA SER A 36 20.28 -9.80 10.84
C SER A 36 20.98 -10.77 9.89
N ILE A 37 21.52 -10.28 8.77
CA ILE A 37 22.11 -11.09 7.70
C ILE A 37 23.64 -10.96 7.65
N GLY A 38 24.19 -9.83 8.09
CA GLY A 38 25.63 -9.54 8.10
C GLY A 38 26.16 -8.99 6.77
N VAL A 39 25.28 -8.68 5.83
CA VAL A 39 25.60 -8.02 4.54
C VAL A 39 24.56 -6.95 4.24
N PRO A 40 24.92 -5.91 3.46
CA PRO A 40 23.95 -4.91 3.00
C PRO A 40 22.75 -5.55 2.28
N VAL A 41 21.55 -5.06 2.58
CA VAL A 41 20.29 -5.59 2.03
C VAL A 41 19.57 -4.51 1.25
N ILE A 42 19.29 -4.79 -0.02
CA ILE A 42 18.39 -3.98 -0.85
C ILE A 42 17.09 -4.76 -1.01
N ALA A 43 15.98 -4.17 -0.62
CA ALA A 43 14.66 -4.75 -0.81
C ALA A 43 13.91 -4.02 -1.92
N ILE A 44 13.34 -4.78 -2.84
CA ILE A 44 12.49 -4.30 -3.93
C ILE A 44 11.12 -4.93 -3.76
N GLY A 45 10.07 -4.13 -3.76
CA GLY A 45 8.71 -4.62 -3.57
C GLY A 45 7.67 -3.81 -4.33
N VAL A 46 6.56 -4.49 -4.59
CA VAL A 46 5.36 -3.90 -5.18
C VAL A 46 4.18 -4.24 -4.29
N PRO A 47 3.34 -3.26 -3.89
CA PRO A 47 2.14 -3.54 -3.14
C PRO A 47 1.10 -4.22 -4.05
N THR A 48 0.74 -5.46 -3.72
CA THR A 48 -0.21 -6.29 -4.49
C THR A 48 -1.57 -6.45 -3.82
N VAL A 49 -1.68 -6.01 -2.56
CA VAL A 49 -2.93 -6.06 -1.79
C VAL A 49 -3.16 -4.75 -1.06
N VAL A 50 -4.40 -4.45 -0.77
CA VAL A 50 -4.83 -3.33 0.06
C VAL A 50 -5.81 -3.81 1.11
N ASP A 51 -5.72 -3.27 2.32
CA ASP A 51 -6.67 -3.53 3.40
C ASP A 51 -8.07 -3.02 3.02
N ALA A 52 -9.11 -3.79 3.30
CA ALA A 52 -10.49 -3.41 2.99
C ALA A 52 -10.90 -2.11 3.71
N ALA A 53 -10.48 -1.92 4.96
CA ALA A 53 -10.73 -0.69 5.71
C ALA A 53 -10.06 0.53 5.04
N THR A 54 -8.89 0.36 4.45
CA THR A 54 -8.21 1.42 3.68
C THR A 54 -9.03 1.85 2.45
N ILE A 55 -9.67 0.91 1.75
CA ILE A 55 -10.55 1.22 0.60
C ILE A 55 -11.77 2.02 1.06
N VAL A 56 -12.39 1.61 2.16
CA VAL A 56 -13.56 2.32 2.71
C VAL A 56 -13.18 3.72 3.17
N ASN A 57 -12.02 3.88 3.84
CA ASN A 57 -11.53 5.19 4.26
C ASN A 57 -11.28 6.13 3.07
N ASP A 58 -10.64 5.64 2.00
CA ASP A 58 -10.43 6.44 0.77
C ASP A 58 -11.77 6.83 0.12
N THR A 59 -12.74 5.92 0.13
CA THR A 59 -14.09 6.17 -0.40
C THR A 59 -14.83 7.22 0.43
N MET A 60 -14.77 7.14 1.77
CA MET A 60 -15.36 8.15 2.65
C MET A 60 -14.72 9.53 2.47
N PHE A 61 -13.39 9.59 2.35
CA PHE A 61 -12.71 10.84 2.07
C PHE A 61 -13.20 11.49 0.76
N ASN A 62 -13.32 10.71 -0.30
CA ASN A 62 -13.84 11.18 -1.59
C ASN A 62 -15.31 11.65 -1.48
N LEU A 63 -16.13 10.93 -0.70
CA LEU A 63 -17.52 11.30 -0.44
C LEU A 63 -17.62 12.65 0.29
N ILE A 64 -16.88 12.83 1.39
CA ILE A 64 -16.85 14.09 2.15
C ILE A 64 -16.40 15.23 1.25
N THR A 65 -15.39 15.01 0.42
CA THR A 65 -14.91 16.00 -0.54
C THR A 65 -15.99 16.40 -1.54
N ALA A 66 -16.72 15.43 -2.08
CA ALA A 66 -17.82 15.66 -3.00
C ALA A 66 -18.99 16.42 -2.31
N MET A 67 -19.30 16.06 -1.07
CA MET A 67 -20.34 16.76 -0.29
C MET A 67 -19.97 18.22 -0.04
N ASN A 68 -18.70 18.52 0.25
CA ASN A 68 -18.21 19.89 0.44
C ASN A 68 -18.30 20.76 -0.83
N GLN A 69 -18.32 20.14 -1.99
CA GLN A 69 -18.51 20.82 -3.28
C GLN A 69 -19.99 21.04 -3.63
N SER A 70 -20.89 20.34 -2.95
CA SER A 70 -22.34 20.47 -3.15
C SER A 70 -22.91 21.61 -2.30
N SER A 71 -23.75 22.47 -2.89
CA SER A 71 -24.42 23.54 -2.16
C SER A 71 -25.40 23.02 -1.09
N GLU A 72 -26.00 21.87 -1.32
CA GLU A 72 -27.03 21.28 -0.44
C GLU A 72 -26.42 20.46 0.71
N LEU A 73 -25.27 19.80 0.47
CA LEU A 73 -24.66 18.85 1.40
C LEU A 73 -23.43 19.41 2.15
N LYS A 74 -23.07 20.66 1.87
CA LYS A 74 -21.84 21.28 2.39
C LYS A 74 -21.77 21.29 3.92
N THR A 75 -22.88 21.56 4.60
CA THR A 75 -22.92 21.57 6.07
C THR A 75 -22.58 20.19 6.64
N LEU A 76 -23.16 19.12 6.09
CA LEU A 76 -22.90 17.76 6.52
C LEU A 76 -21.46 17.34 6.19
N GLY A 77 -20.97 17.70 5.00
CA GLY A 77 -19.59 17.46 4.59
C GLY A 77 -18.57 18.13 5.51
N ASN A 78 -18.83 19.37 5.93
CA ASN A 78 -17.99 20.08 6.89
C ASN A 78 -17.98 19.37 8.26
N THR A 79 -19.13 19.01 8.81
CA THR A 79 -19.23 18.31 10.10
C THR A 79 -18.46 16.98 10.10
N LEU A 80 -18.60 16.19 9.04
CA LEU A 80 -17.84 14.94 8.89
C LEU A 80 -16.34 15.20 8.63
N GLY A 81 -16.01 16.33 8.02
CA GLY A 81 -14.64 16.75 7.76
C GLY A 81 -13.88 17.18 9.02
N GLU A 82 -14.57 17.58 10.09
CA GLU A 82 -13.98 17.99 11.38
C GLU A 82 -13.31 16.80 12.12
N LEU A 83 -13.74 15.58 11.85
CA LEU A 83 -13.08 14.39 12.40
C LEU A 83 -11.64 14.30 11.86
N ASN A 84 -10.69 14.03 12.75
CA ASN A 84 -9.32 13.78 12.33
C ASN A 84 -9.20 12.40 11.63
N GLU A 85 -8.09 12.14 10.96
CA GLU A 85 -7.90 10.91 10.17
C GLU A 85 -7.94 9.64 11.04
N THR A 86 -7.49 9.73 12.29
CA THR A 86 -7.53 8.59 13.23
C THR A 86 -8.96 8.29 13.65
N GLU A 87 -9.74 9.31 14.00
CA GLU A 87 -11.14 9.17 14.39
C GLU A 87 -11.99 8.60 13.24
N LYS A 88 -11.76 9.07 12.02
CA LYS A 88 -12.42 8.53 10.81
C LYS A 88 -12.10 7.06 10.63
N TYR A 89 -10.83 6.70 10.77
CA TYR A 89 -10.39 5.33 10.58
C TYR A 89 -10.95 4.38 11.66
N GLU A 90 -10.96 4.81 12.93
CA GLU A 90 -11.55 4.04 14.02
C GLU A 90 -13.07 3.86 13.83
N LEU A 91 -13.79 4.92 13.45
CA LEU A 91 -15.22 4.83 13.14
C LEU A 91 -15.50 3.84 11.99
N ILE A 92 -14.68 3.86 10.94
CA ILE A 92 -14.80 2.90 9.84
C ILE A 92 -14.59 1.48 10.33
N ARG A 93 -13.57 1.25 11.16
CA ARG A 93 -13.30 -0.09 11.71
C ARG A 93 -14.42 -0.60 12.61
N GLU A 94 -15.05 0.27 13.39
CA GLU A 94 -16.20 -0.09 14.23
C GLU A 94 -17.45 -0.43 13.39
N LEU A 95 -17.67 0.31 12.31
CA LEU A 95 -18.82 0.10 11.42
C LEU A 95 -18.61 -1.07 10.45
N LEU A 96 -17.38 -1.44 10.15
CA LEU A 96 -17.10 -2.58 9.31
C LEU A 96 -17.43 -3.88 10.02
N SER A 97 -18.04 -4.80 9.29
CA SER A 97 -18.20 -6.17 9.76
C SER A 97 -16.85 -6.74 10.21
N PRO A 98 -16.79 -7.50 11.34
CA PRO A 98 -15.56 -8.12 11.81
C PRO A 98 -14.79 -8.89 10.73
N ASN A 99 -15.50 -9.50 9.79
CA ASN A 99 -14.90 -10.22 8.67
C ASN A 99 -14.15 -9.29 7.70
N LEU A 100 -14.68 -8.09 7.44
CA LEU A 100 -14.04 -7.11 6.55
C LEU A 100 -12.80 -6.48 7.17
N ASN A 101 -12.73 -6.37 8.49
CA ASN A 101 -11.57 -5.84 9.20
C ASN A 101 -10.30 -6.70 9.06
N THR A 102 -10.44 -7.94 8.61
CA THR A 102 -9.33 -8.87 8.39
C THR A 102 -9.10 -9.21 6.93
N MET A 103 -9.84 -8.57 6.02
CA MET A 103 -9.76 -8.85 4.59
C MET A 103 -8.77 -7.95 3.88
N PHE A 104 -8.02 -8.55 2.97
CA PHE A 104 -7.20 -7.86 1.98
C PHE A 104 -7.81 -8.05 0.59
N VAL A 105 -7.76 -6.99 -0.20
CA VAL A 105 -8.30 -6.97 -1.56
C VAL A 105 -7.13 -6.91 -2.54
N THR A 106 -7.22 -7.68 -3.60
CA THR A 106 -6.27 -7.69 -4.71
C THR A 106 -7.00 -7.39 -6.03
N PRO A 107 -6.36 -6.74 -7.00
CA PRO A 107 -6.94 -6.51 -8.31
C PRO A 107 -7.27 -7.82 -9.05
N LYS A 108 -8.29 -7.80 -9.89
CA LYS A 108 -8.68 -8.97 -10.69
C LYS A 108 -7.63 -9.39 -11.71
N ASP A 109 -6.81 -8.43 -12.17
CA ASP A 109 -5.72 -8.60 -13.14
C ASP A 109 -4.34 -8.78 -12.49
N ILE A 110 -4.32 -9.24 -11.23
CA ILE A 110 -3.08 -9.33 -10.43
C ILE A 110 -1.99 -10.16 -11.13
N ASP A 111 -2.35 -11.27 -11.75
CA ASP A 111 -1.37 -12.17 -12.38
C ASP A 111 -0.69 -11.51 -13.58
N GLU A 112 -1.44 -10.77 -14.40
CA GLU A 112 -0.88 -10.01 -15.52
C GLU A 112 -0.02 -8.85 -15.02
N SER A 113 -0.48 -8.13 -14.00
CA SER A 113 0.26 -7.04 -13.37
C SER A 113 1.57 -7.52 -12.77
N VAL A 114 1.58 -8.65 -12.05
CA VAL A 114 2.79 -9.25 -11.48
C VAL A 114 3.77 -9.65 -12.58
N LYS A 115 3.30 -10.29 -13.64
CA LYS A 115 4.14 -10.67 -14.78
C LYS A 115 4.84 -9.48 -15.41
N ARG A 116 4.10 -8.40 -15.68
CA ARG A 116 4.64 -7.16 -16.24
C ARG A 116 5.66 -6.49 -15.32
N LEU A 117 5.33 -6.38 -14.03
CA LEU A 117 6.21 -5.75 -13.04
C LEU A 117 7.47 -6.57 -12.77
N SER A 118 7.38 -7.91 -12.75
CA SER A 118 8.53 -8.78 -12.63
C SER A 118 9.49 -8.60 -13.80
N PHE A 119 8.97 -8.49 -15.02
CA PHE A 119 9.77 -8.20 -16.20
C PHE A 119 10.47 -6.84 -16.07
N THR A 120 9.74 -5.79 -15.69
CA THR A 120 10.29 -4.44 -15.51
C THR A 120 11.41 -4.40 -14.46
N ILE A 121 11.23 -5.08 -13.32
CA ILE A 121 12.24 -5.18 -12.27
C ILE A 121 13.47 -5.94 -12.76
N SER A 122 13.27 -7.06 -13.46
CA SER A 122 14.35 -7.87 -14.01
C SER A 122 15.21 -7.06 -15.00
N GLU A 123 14.57 -6.37 -15.93
CA GLU A 123 15.29 -5.53 -16.90
C GLU A 123 16.02 -4.36 -16.22
N GLY A 124 15.38 -3.71 -15.26
CA GLY A 124 16.01 -2.62 -14.49
C GLY A 124 17.24 -3.09 -13.70
N LEU A 125 17.17 -4.28 -13.09
CA LEU A 125 18.31 -4.88 -12.40
C LEU A 125 19.43 -5.25 -13.38
N ASN A 126 19.11 -5.86 -14.51
CA ASN A 126 20.10 -6.21 -15.53
C ASN A 126 20.85 -4.98 -16.04
N ILE A 127 20.15 -3.90 -16.35
CA ILE A 127 20.75 -2.64 -16.80
C ILE A 127 21.69 -2.08 -15.69
N ALA A 128 21.20 -1.99 -14.46
CA ALA A 128 21.99 -1.48 -13.35
C ALA A 128 23.28 -2.28 -13.10
N LEU A 129 23.22 -3.61 -13.23
CA LEU A 129 24.38 -4.49 -13.03
C LEU A 129 25.38 -4.42 -14.17
N ILE A 130 24.92 -4.24 -15.40
CA ILE A 130 25.78 -4.09 -16.58
C ILE A 130 26.50 -2.74 -16.54
N ASP A 131 25.79 -1.64 -16.30
CA ASP A 131 26.33 -0.28 -16.30
C ASP A 131 27.41 -0.08 -15.23
N HIS A 132 27.35 -0.83 -14.13
CA HIS A 132 28.32 -0.75 -13.04
C HIS A 132 29.42 -1.83 -13.08
N ASN A 133 29.55 -2.58 -14.18
CA ASN A 133 30.56 -3.63 -14.34
C ASN A 133 30.64 -4.64 -13.18
N ILE A 134 29.51 -4.92 -12.53
CA ILE A 134 29.45 -5.80 -11.35
C ILE A 134 29.72 -7.27 -11.74
N PHE A 135 29.63 -7.58 -13.02
CA PHE A 135 29.96 -8.88 -13.61
C PHE A 135 31.13 -8.85 -14.59
N ALA A 136 32.01 -7.91 -14.41
CA ALA A 136 33.27 -7.89 -15.18
C ALA A 136 34.29 -8.92 -14.66
#